data_faf0ec3cb7f7a4c204465483def5bca8
#
_entry.id   faf0ec3cb7f7a4c204465483def5bca8
#
_cell.length_a   1.000
_cell.length_b   1.000
_cell.length_c   1.000
_cell.angle_alpha   90.00
_cell.angle_beta   90.00
_cell.angle_gamma   90.00
#
_symmetry.space_group_name_H-M   'P 1'
#
loop_
_entity.id
_entity.type
_entity.pdbx_description
1 polymer ?
#
loop_
_entity_poly.entity_id
_entity_poly.type
_entity_poly.pdbx_seq_one_letter_code
_entity_poly.pdbx_strand_id
1 'polypeptide(L)'
;MREHSLDVPAPAKWGEGLVAVAQGESVRVEVRLESVHEGILASGEVATKYSGICSRCLTDIAEPLEVEFQELFAYPGVEAADFEVQDNHVDLETLVRDAIVLSLPFQPVCQPDCPGLDPVTGERLAESAGSEQSGPTDLRWAALQGYTTDHDDEALRPPGAS
;
A
#
# COMPACT_ATOMS: atom_id res chain seq x y z
N MET A 1 29.07 12.11 -1.34
CA MET A 1 27.91 11.55 -2.04
C MET A 1 28.35 10.31 -2.81
N ARG A 2 27.66 9.19 -2.59
CA ARG A 2 27.90 7.91 -3.27
C ARG A 2 26.55 7.30 -3.65
N GLU A 3 26.48 6.73 -4.83
CA GLU A 3 25.30 6.02 -5.34
C GLU A 3 25.60 4.53 -5.46
N HIS A 4 24.66 3.71 -5.06
CA HIS A 4 24.75 2.26 -5.13
C HIS A 4 23.46 1.69 -5.70
N SER A 5 23.60 0.68 -6.54
CA SER A 5 22.48 -0.14 -7.02
C SER A 5 22.72 -1.57 -6.59
N LEU A 6 21.74 -2.14 -5.92
CA LEU A 6 21.78 -3.49 -5.37
C LEU A 6 20.57 -4.27 -5.88
N ASP A 7 20.77 -5.53 -6.19
CA ASP A 7 19.67 -6.47 -6.52
C ASP A 7 19.87 -7.70 -5.64
N VAL A 8 19.00 -7.85 -4.65
CA VAL A 8 19.11 -8.89 -3.63
C VAL A 8 17.78 -9.63 -3.49
N PRO A 9 17.80 -10.95 -3.23
CA PRO A 9 16.58 -11.66 -2.91
C PRO A 9 16.08 -11.30 -1.52
N ALA A 10 14.76 -11.17 -1.34
CA ALA A 10 14.16 -10.99 -0.03
C ALA A 10 14.55 -12.17 0.90
N PRO A 11 15.17 -11.93 2.05
CA PRO A 11 15.65 -12.98 2.94
C PRO A 11 14.52 -13.79 3.59
N ALA A 12 13.35 -13.16 3.72
CA ALA A 12 12.15 -13.74 4.30
C ALA A 12 10.89 -13.19 3.60
N LYS A 13 9.73 -13.75 3.91
CA LYS A 13 8.45 -13.17 3.51
C LYS A 13 8.24 -11.84 4.24
N TRP A 14 7.91 -10.78 3.51
CA TRP A 14 7.58 -9.45 4.06
C TRP A 14 6.11 -9.13 3.84
N GLY A 15 5.39 -8.83 4.92
CA GLY A 15 3.96 -8.58 4.95
C GLY A 15 3.16 -9.77 5.48
N GLU A 16 2.08 -9.48 6.22
CA GLU A 16 1.22 -10.49 6.87
C GLU A 16 -0.25 -10.40 6.45
N GLY A 17 -0.59 -9.46 5.57
CA GLY A 17 -1.96 -9.24 5.12
C GLY A 17 -2.37 -10.14 3.94
N LEU A 18 -3.27 -9.60 3.13
CA LEU A 18 -3.74 -10.25 1.89
C LEU A 18 -2.68 -10.31 0.81
N VAL A 19 -1.65 -9.47 0.90
CA VAL A 19 -0.50 -9.42 0.00
C VAL A 19 0.80 -9.40 0.77
N ALA A 20 1.84 -9.92 0.14
CA ALA A 20 3.19 -9.94 0.69
C ALA A 20 4.24 -10.01 -0.42
N VAL A 21 5.45 -9.60 -0.12
CA VAL A 21 6.63 -9.92 -0.90
C VAL A 21 7.10 -11.31 -0.49
N ALA A 22 7.20 -12.23 -1.44
CA ALA A 22 7.61 -13.60 -1.16
C ALA A 22 9.10 -13.67 -0.80
N GLN A 23 9.48 -14.65 0.04
CA GLN A 23 10.88 -14.97 0.24
C GLN A 23 11.54 -15.33 -1.09
N GLY A 24 12.70 -14.77 -1.37
CA GLY A 24 13.44 -14.99 -2.62
C GLY A 24 13.02 -14.10 -3.78
N GLU A 25 11.98 -13.26 -3.61
CA GLU A 25 11.61 -12.25 -4.62
C GLU A 25 12.74 -11.22 -4.77
N SER A 26 13.00 -10.79 -6.02
CA SER A 26 14.04 -9.79 -6.28
C SER A 26 13.63 -8.43 -5.71
N VAL A 27 14.54 -7.84 -4.96
CA VAL A 27 14.43 -6.49 -4.40
C VAL A 27 15.57 -5.66 -4.97
N ARG A 28 15.23 -4.74 -5.87
CA ARG A 28 16.19 -3.79 -6.44
C ARG A 28 16.17 -2.52 -5.61
N VAL A 29 17.34 -2.13 -5.11
CA VAL A 29 17.52 -0.92 -4.30
C VAL A 29 18.47 0.01 -5.01
N GLU A 30 18.04 1.22 -5.30
CA GLU A 30 18.88 2.31 -5.77
C GLU A 30 18.98 3.32 -4.63
N VAL A 31 20.19 3.47 -4.07
CA VAL A 31 20.41 4.32 -2.89
C VAL A 31 21.53 5.30 -3.11
N ARG A 32 21.31 6.50 -2.64
CA ARG A 32 22.26 7.60 -2.57
C ARG A 32 22.58 7.87 -1.11
N LEU A 33 23.87 7.87 -0.78
CA LEU A 33 24.38 8.12 0.55
C LEU A 33 25.10 9.46 0.59
N GLU A 34 24.68 10.34 1.49
CA GLU A 34 25.27 11.67 1.69
C GLU A 34 25.72 11.81 3.15
N SER A 35 27.00 12.18 3.33
CA SER A 35 27.49 12.51 4.68
C SER A 35 27.00 13.90 5.07
N VAL A 36 26.32 13.97 6.19
CA VAL A 36 25.82 15.21 6.81
C VAL A 36 26.47 15.36 8.20
N HIS A 37 26.21 16.48 8.87
CA HIS A 37 26.86 16.76 10.18
C HIS A 37 26.50 15.71 11.25
N GLU A 38 25.27 15.20 11.23
CA GLU A 38 24.72 14.30 12.27
C GLU A 38 24.85 12.82 11.90
N GLY A 39 25.19 12.50 10.63
CA GLY A 39 25.20 11.11 10.19
C GLY A 39 25.37 10.94 8.69
N ILE A 40 24.77 9.87 8.19
CA ILE A 40 24.67 9.55 6.77
C ILE A 40 23.20 9.56 6.36
N LEU A 41 22.82 10.48 5.48
CA LEU A 41 21.50 10.50 4.88
C LEU A 41 21.45 9.47 3.75
N ALA A 42 20.59 8.47 3.89
CA ALA A 42 20.28 7.50 2.84
C ALA A 42 18.96 7.91 2.19
N SER A 43 18.98 8.14 0.90
CA SER A 43 17.78 8.41 0.11
C SER A 43 17.80 7.56 -1.15
N GLY A 44 16.65 7.04 -1.56
CA GLY A 44 16.61 6.17 -2.71
C GLY A 44 15.24 5.62 -3.00
N GLU A 45 15.24 4.63 -3.87
CA GLU A 45 14.06 3.93 -4.35
C GLU A 45 14.28 2.42 -4.25
N VAL A 46 13.22 1.71 -3.92
CA VAL A 46 13.19 0.25 -3.96
C VAL A 46 12.08 -0.21 -4.89
N ALA A 47 12.41 -1.14 -5.78
CA ALA A 47 11.48 -1.80 -6.67
C ALA A 47 11.45 -3.30 -6.40
N THR A 48 10.25 -3.84 -6.26
CA THR A 48 10.00 -5.27 -6.04
C THR A 48 8.64 -5.67 -6.60
N LYS A 49 8.20 -6.90 -6.31
CA LYS A 49 6.87 -7.38 -6.67
C LYS A 49 6.22 -7.99 -5.43
N TYR A 50 4.95 -7.68 -5.22
CA TYR A 50 4.14 -8.38 -4.23
C TYR A 50 3.13 -9.30 -4.89
N SER A 51 2.70 -10.31 -4.15
CA SER A 51 1.66 -11.25 -4.57
C SER A 51 0.68 -11.52 -3.43
N GLY A 52 -0.52 -11.94 -3.77
CA GLY A 52 -1.57 -12.24 -2.80
C GLY A 52 -2.92 -12.43 -3.46
N ILE A 53 -3.98 -12.04 -2.77
CA ILE A 53 -5.36 -12.22 -3.23
C ILE A 53 -6.13 -10.90 -3.21
N CYS A 54 -7.02 -10.74 -4.18
CA CYS A 54 -7.95 -9.62 -4.22
C CYS A 54 -8.89 -9.66 -3.00
N SER A 55 -9.04 -8.53 -2.30
CA SER A 55 -9.91 -8.42 -1.13
C SER A 55 -11.40 -8.58 -1.43
N ARG A 56 -11.81 -8.46 -2.72
CA ARG A 56 -13.21 -8.54 -3.14
C ARG A 56 -13.58 -9.87 -3.76
N CYS A 57 -12.82 -10.37 -4.72
CA CYS A 57 -13.16 -11.58 -5.48
C CYS A 57 -12.24 -12.78 -5.20
N LEU A 58 -11.25 -12.62 -4.31
CA LEU A 58 -10.29 -13.64 -3.89
C LEU A 58 -9.46 -14.24 -5.04
N THR A 59 -9.33 -13.51 -6.15
CA THR A 59 -8.45 -13.90 -7.25
C THR A 59 -7.01 -13.60 -6.87
N ASP A 60 -6.08 -14.44 -7.29
CA ASP A 60 -4.65 -14.18 -7.15
C ASP A 60 -4.25 -12.91 -7.90
N ILE A 61 -3.42 -12.10 -7.27
CA ILE A 61 -2.84 -10.88 -7.83
C ILE A 61 -1.34 -10.89 -7.65
N ALA A 62 -0.64 -10.26 -8.59
CA ALA A 62 0.80 -10.02 -8.51
C ALA A 62 1.10 -8.71 -9.23
N GLU A 63 1.64 -7.74 -8.49
CA GLU A 63 1.82 -6.38 -8.97
C GLU A 63 3.22 -5.87 -8.62
N PRO A 64 3.81 -5.01 -9.45
CA PRO A 64 5.03 -4.31 -9.10
C PRO A 64 4.77 -3.31 -7.98
N LEU A 65 5.80 -3.06 -7.18
CA LEU A 65 5.82 -2.07 -6.12
C LEU A 65 7.10 -1.26 -6.23
N GLU A 66 6.96 0.06 -6.30
CA GLU A 66 8.06 1.02 -6.27
C GLU A 66 7.83 1.96 -5.09
N VAL A 67 8.84 2.13 -4.25
CA VAL A 67 8.77 2.92 -3.02
C VAL A 67 10.01 3.76 -2.86
N GLU A 68 9.81 5.06 -2.67
CA GLU A 68 10.89 5.96 -2.27
C GLU A 68 11.09 5.91 -0.76
N PHE A 69 12.34 6.01 -0.33
CA PHE A 69 12.70 6.11 1.08
C PHE A 69 13.75 7.17 1.31
N GLN A 70 13.71 7.73 2.51
CA GLN A 70 14.75 8.67 2.99
C GLN A 70 14.86 8.53 4.50
N GLU A 71 16.09 8.28 5.00
CA GLU A 71 16.33 8.11 6.42
C GLU A 71 17.73 8.56 6.80
N LEU A 72 17.90 9.02 8.03
CA LEU A 72 19.18 9.44 8.59
C LEU A 72 19.76 8.34 9.47
N PHE A 73 20.92 7.82 9.09
CA PHE A 73 21.73 6.95 9.93
C PHE A 73 22.68 7.81 10.77
N ALA A 74 22.39 7.96 12.06
CA ALA A 74 23.16 8.81 12.95
C ALA A 74 24.55 8.26 13.23
N TYR A 75 25.51 9.14 13.48
CA TYR A 75 26.80 8.72 14.02
C TYR A 75 26.65 8.29 15.47
N PRO A 76 27.51 7.34 15.96
CA PRO A 76 27.46 6.87 17.32
C PRO A 76 27.51 8.01 18.34
N GLY A 77 26.58 7.99 19.31
CA GLY A 77 26.51 8.99 20.38
C GLY A 77 25.45 10.09 20.17
N VAL A 78 24.69 10.05 19.11
CA VAL A 78 23.51 10.90 18.93
C VAL A 78 22.33 10.19 19.60
N GLU A 79 21.71 10.81 20.60
CA GLU A 79 20.56 10.24 21.31
C GLU A 79 19.33 10.17 20.41
N ALA A 80 18.56 9.07 20.53
CA ALA A 80 17.25 8.84 19.88
C ALA A 80 17.27 8.69 18.36
N ALA A 81 18.28 8.06 17.78
CA ALA A 81 18.25 7.64 16.39
C ALA A 81 17.75 6.21 16.27
N ASP A 82 16.77 5.97 15.37
CA ASP A 82 16.27 4.63 15.07
C ASP A 82 17.30 3.82 14.27
N PHE A 83 18.16 4.51 13.51
CA PHE A 83 19.23 3.92 12.70
C PHE A 83 20.58 4.55 13.02
N GLU A 84 21.59 3.72 13.19
CA GLU A 84 22.97 4.14 13.47
C GLU A 84 23.95 3.62 12.42
N VAL A 85 25.00 4.41 12.19
CA VAL A 85 26.17 3.98 11.40
C VAL A 85 27.00 3.03 12.25
N GLN A 86 27.19 1.80 11.80
CA GLN A 86 27.98 0.78 12.49
C GLN A 86 29.25 0.49 11.69
N ASP A 87 30.44 0.58 12.29
CA ASP A 87 31.72 0.25 11.68
C ASP A 87 31.91 0.85 10.25
N ASN A 88 31.48 2.09 10.06
CA ASN A 88 31.51 2.78 8.75
C ASN A 88 30.55 2.21 7.69
N HIS A 89 29.54 1.45 8.12
CA HIS A 89 28.51 0.88 7.25
C HIS A 89 27.11 1.34 7.69
N VAL A 90 26.19 1.36 6.75
CA VAL A 90 24.75 1.51 6.98
C VAL A 90 24.06 0.22 6.59
N ASP A 91 23.22 -0.31 7.48
CA ASP A 91 22.40 -1.48 7.21
C ASP A 91 21.02 -1.01 6.69
N LEU A 92 20.77 -1.27 5.42
CA LEU A 92 19.54 -0.85 4.74
C LEU A 92 18.42 -1.90 4.85
N GLU A 93 18.68 -3.11 5.36
CA GLU A 93 17.71 -4.20 5.34
C GLU A 93 16.40 -3.81 6.06
N THR A 94 16.51 -3.33 7.29
CA THR A 94 15.34 -2.94 8.08
C THR A 94 14.58 -1.78 7.44
N LEU A 95 15.29 -0.73 7.00
CA LEU A 95 14.69 0.42 6.34
C LEU A 95 13.93 0.04 5.07
N VAL A 96 14.56 -0.73 4.19
CA VAL A 96 13.96 -1.20 2.93
C VAL A 96 12.76 -2.10 3.19
N ARG A 97 12.88 -3.04 4.13
CA ARG A 97 11.77 -3.91 4.52
C ARG A 97 10.58 -3.11 5.04
N ASP A 98 10.82 -2.17 5.94
CA ASP A 98 9.74 -1.38 6.55
C ASP A 98 9.09 -0.44 5.51
N ALA A 99 9.86 0.18 4.62
CA ALA A 99 9.34 0.96 3.52
C ALA A 99 8.43 0.13 2.61
N ILE A 100 8.84 -1.09 2.24
CA ILE A 100 8.03 -2.01 1.43
C ILE A 100 6.75 -2.40 2.17
N VAL A 101 6.86 -2.87 3.42
CA VAL A 101 5.70 -3.38 4.19
C VAL A 101 4.65 -2.29 4.41
N LEU A 102 5.08 -1.07 4.72
CA LEU A 102 4.18 0.07 4.91
C LEU A 102 3.51 0.53 3.61
N SER A 103 4.10 0.23 2.47
CA SER A 103 3.57 0.60 1.16
C SER A 103 2.70 -0.49 0.53
N LEU A 104 2.64 -1.70 1.12
CA LEU A 104 1.74 -2.74 0.65
C LEU A 104 0.27 -2.31 0.77
N PRO A 105 -0.57 -2.55 -0.27
CA PRO A 105 -1.97 -2.18 -0.21
C PRO A 105 -2.71 -2.98 0.87
N PHE A 106 -3.37 -2.26 1.78
CA PHE A 106 -4.18 -2.87 2.84
C PHE A 106 -5.41 -3.61 2.28
N GLN A 107 -6.02 -3.07 1.22
CA GLN A 107 -7.15 -3.67 0.51
C GLN A 107 -6.80 -3.83 -0.97
N PRO A 108 -6.02 -4.85 -1.33
CA PRO A 108 -5.65 -5.08 -2.71
C PRO A 108 -6.86 -5.48 -3.55
N VAL A 109 -6.97 -4.96 -4.75
CA VAL A 109 -8.03 -5.28 -5.71
C VAL A 109 -7.43 -5.65 -7.05
N CYS A 110 -7.97 -6.66 -7.72
CA CYS A 110 -7.50 -7.05 -9.05
C CYS A 110 -7.77 -5.99 -10.12
N GLN A 111 -8.80 -5.16 -9.89
CA GLN A 111 -9.16 -4.01 -10.72
C GLN A 111 -10.01 -3.04 -9.89
N PRO A 112 -10.01 -1.72 -10.20
CA PRO A 112 -10.72 -0.71 -9.42
C PRO A 112 -12.20 -1.00 -9.23
N ASP A 113 -12.87 -1.50 -10.27
CA ASP A 113 -14.31 -1.79 -10.32
C ASP A 113 -14.62 -3.28 -10.06
N CYS A 114 -13.74 -4.01 -9.38
CA CYS A 114 -13.97 -5.42 -9.08
C CYS A 114 -15.33 -5.62 -8.40
N PRO A 115 -16.28 -6.36 -9.00
CA PRO A 115 -17.62 -6.54 -8.45
C PRO A 115 -17.66 -7.45 -7.22
N GLY A 116 -16.61 -8.23 -7.01
CA GLY A 116 -16.49 -9.10 -5.85
C GLY A 116 -17.15 -10.46 -6.00
N LEU A 117 -17.67 -10.98 -4.89
CA LEU A 117 -18.37 -12.26 -4.78
C LEU A 117 -19.85 -12.01 -4.51
N ASP A 118 -20.68 -12.94 -4.97
CA ASP A 118 -22.09 -13.00 -4.60
C ASP A 118 -22.20 -13.34 -3.12
N PRO A 119 -22.95 -12.55 -2.30
CA PRO A 119 -23.02 -12.75 -0.86
C PRO A 119 -23.81 -14.02 -0.45
N VAL A 120 -24.56 -14.62 -1.37
CA VAL A 120 -25.37 -15.81 -1.11
C VAL A 120 -24.69 -17.07 -1.62
N THR A 121 -24.17 -17.04 -2.86
CA THR A 121 -23.56 -18.22 -3.50
C THR A 121 -22.06 -18.29 -3.29
N GLY A 122 -21.39 -17.15 -3.03
CA GLY A 122 -19.94 -17.04 -2.97
C GLY A 122 -19.24 -17.12 -4.34
N GLU A 123 -20.01 -17.14 -5.43
CA GLU A 123 -19.47 -17.12 -6.78
C GLU A 123 -18.97 -15.73 -7.17
N ARG A 124 -18.01 -15.68 -8.09
CA ARG A 124 -17.51 -14.40 -8.61
C ARG A 124 -18.55 -13.73 -9.48
N LEU A 125 -18.85 -12.48 -9.17
CA LEU A 125 -19.73 -11.67 -10.01
C LEU A 125 -18.97 -11.30 -11.29
N ALA A 126 -19.67 -11.40 -12.44
CA ALA A 126 -19.11 -10.96 -13.70
C ALA A 126 -19.15 -9.42 -13.76
N GLU A 127 -18.20 -8.80 -14.48
CA GLU A 127 -18.10 -7.34 -14.67
C GLU A 127 -19.39 -6.69 -15.23
N SER A 128 -20.23 -7.48 -15.91
CA SER A 128 -21.50 -7.03 -16.47
C SER A 128 -22.70 -7.16 -15.54
N ALA A 129 -22.55 -7.77 -14.38
CA ALA A 129 -23.59 -7.80 -13.37
C ALA A 129 -23.61 -6.45 -12.63
N GLY A 130 -24.06 -5.43 -13.34
CA GLY A 130 -24.38 -4.13 -12.74
C GLY A 130 -25.25 -4.38 -11.52
N SER A 131 -24.82 -3.85 -10.41
CA SER A 131 -25.34 -3.98 -9.07
C SER A 131 -26.82 -3.61 -8.94
N GLU A 132 -27.71 -4.50 -9.34
CA GLU A 132 -29.06 -4.54 -8.81
C GLU A 132 -29.15 -5.69 -7.79
N GLN A 133 -28.32 -5.62 -6.76
CA GLN A 133 -28.49 -6.44 -5.58
C GLN A 133 -29.55 -5.79 -4.68
N SER A 134 -30.77 -5.73 -5.17
CA SER A 134 -31.96 -5.52 -4.35
C SER A 134 -32.32 -6.82 -3.63
N GLY A 135 -31.41 -7.29 -2.78
CA GLY A 135 -31.81 -8.29 -1.79
C GLY A 135 -32.82 -7.68 -0.82
N PRO A 136 -33.65 -8.49 -0.15
CA PRO A 136 -34.59 -7.97 0.82
C PRO A 136 -33.82 -7.16 1.88
N THR A 137 -34.20 -5.90 2.05
CA THR A 137 -33.58 -5.02 3.05
C THR A 137 -33.70 -5.66 4.43
N ASP A 138 -32.58 -5.80 5.13
CA ASP A 138 -32.58 -6.30 6.50
C ASP A 138 -33.50 -5.39 7.35
N LEU A 139 -34.50 -6.00 8.02
CA LEU A 139 -35.49 -5.28 8.82
C LEU A 139 -34.86 -4.39 9.90
N ARG A 140 -33.64 -4.69 10.33
CA ARG A 140 -32.90 -3.87 11.32
C ARG A 140 -32.56 -2.48 10.77
N TRP A 141 -32.43 -2.35 9.44
CA TRP A 141 -32.11 -1.12 8.74
C TRP A 141 -33.32 -0.42 8.12
N ALA A 142 -34.52 -0.98 8.28
CA ALA A 142 -35.75 -0.45 7.70
C ALA A 142 -35.99 1.04 8.07
N ALA A 143 -35.59 1.47 9.26
CA ALA A 143 -35.71 2.86 9.69
C ALA A 143 -34.83 3.85 8.88
N LEU A 144 -33.75 3.34 8.22
CA LEU A 144 -32.87 4.17 7.40
C LEU A 144 -33.40 4.39 5.98
N GLN A 145 -34.40 3.63 5.54
CA GLN A 145 -34.98 3.78 4.19
C GLN A 145 -35.63 5.15 3.95
N GLY A 146 -36.05 5.82 5.01
CA GLY A 146 -36.62 7.19 4.96
C GLY A 146 -35.61 8.30 5.19
N TYR A 147 -34.33 7.96 5.38
CA TYR A 147 -33.27 8.94 5.60
C TYR A 147 -32.76 9.47 4.28
N THR A 148 -33.16 10.70 3.94
CA THR A 148 -32.60 11.46 2.82
C THR A 148 -31.64 12.50 3.38
N THR A 149 -30.41 12.50 2.86
CA THR A 149 -29.46 13.59 3.15
C THR A 149 -29.84 14.79 2.30
N ASP A 150 -30.30 15.87 2.94
CA ASP A 150 -30.65 17.15 2.29
C ASP A 150 -29.42 17.90 1.70
N HIS A 151 -28.31 17.21 1.48
CA HIS A 151 -27.06 17.81 1.00
C HIS A 151 -26.91 17.91 -0.52
N ASP A 152 -27.80 17.28 -1.31
CA ASP A 152 -27.65 17.24 -2.78
C ASP A 152 -28.37 18.38 -3.53
N ASP A 153 -29.20 19.20 -2.87
CA ASP A 153 -29.99 20.22 -3.56
C ASP A 153 -29.36 21.63 -3.62
N GLU A 154 -28.27 21.88 -2.91
CA GLU A 154 -27.65 23.21 -2.91
C GLU A 154 -26.55 23.42 -3.98
N ALA A 155 -26.08 22.35 -4.61
CA ALA A 155 -25.00 22.43 -5.61
C ALA A 155 -25.48 22.71 -7.04
N LEU A 156 -26.81 22.78 -7.30
CA LEU A 156 -27.38 22.92 -8.65
C LEU A 156 -28.13 24.25 -8.89
N ARG A 157 -27.94 25.26 -8.04
CA ARG A 157 -28.55 26.56 -8.29
C ARG A 157 -27.59 27.47 -9.05
N PRO A 158 -27.86 27.77 -10.35
CA PRO A 158 -27.03 28.69 -11.11
C PRO A 158 -27.13 30.11 -10.55
N PRO A 159 -26.04 30.87 -10.45
CA PRO A 159 -26.09 32.24 -10.03
C PRO A 159 -26.67 33.13 -11.15
N GLY A 160 -27.78 33.80 -10.86
CA GLY A 160 -28.15 35.03 -11.52
C GLY A 160 -29.09 34.94 -12.72
N ALA A 161 -30.38 35.13 -12.47
CA ALA A 161 -31.26 35.83 -13.38
C ALA A 161 -31.95 36.96 -12.60
N SER A 162 -31.49 38.19 -12.84
CA SER A 162 -32.23 39.42 -12.58
C SER A 162 -32.73 39.91 -13.89
#